data_f8f8570472f3461640f6da56d736843f
#
_entry.id   f8f8570472f3461640f6da56d736843f
#
_cell.length_a   1.000
_cell.length_b   1.000
_cell.length_c   1.000
_cell.angle_alpha   90.00
_cell.angle_beta   90.00
_cell.angle_gamma   90.00
#
_symmetry.space_group_name_H-M   'P 1'
#
loop_
_entity.id
_entity.type
_entity.pdbx_description
1 polymer ?
#
loop_
_entity_poly.entity_id
_entity_poly.type
_entity_poly.pdbx_seq_one_letter_code
_entity_poly.pdbx_strand_id
1 'polypeptide(L)'
;MWPVAVQGEGSEKQISNAIDKFNQFTDETTIKKPDLLIVARGGGSLEDLWSFNEEIVVRSVFKSSIPVISAVGHETDTTLIDFVSDLRAPTPSAAAEKAVPVRNELIARIDELNFRFKTSFNNKLNNNKDRLNSLIKLLGKPDQIFENKTQKLDFIYKDFENLFKD
;
A
#
# COMPACT_ATOMS: atom_id res chain seq x y z
N MET A 1 -14.75 -6.16 -22.77
CA MET A 1 -13.86 -5.93 -23.91
C MET A 1 -14.55 -4.96 -24.86
N TRP A 2 -13.84 -3.95 -25.37
CA TRP A 2 -14.32 -2.98 -26.33
C TRP A 2 -13.59 -3.20 -27.65
N PRO A 3 -14.22 -3.78 -28.67
CA PRO A 3 -13.57 -4.12 -29.93
C PRO A 3 -13.32 -2.86 -30.76
N VAL A 4 -12.08 -2.67 -31.20
CA VAL A 4 -11.66 -1.63 -32.14
C VAL A 4 -10.73 -2.24 -33.17
N ALA A 5 -10.65 -1.63 -34.37
CA ALA A 5 -9.61 -1.99 -35.30
C ALA A 5 -8.25 -1.59 -34.70
N VAL A 6 -7.31 -2.53 -34.69
CA VAL A 6 -5.95 -2.35 -34.11
C VAL A 6 -4.85 -2.31 -35.19
N GLN A 7 -5.25 -2.36 -36.45
CA GLN A 7 -4.37 -2.25 -37.63
C GLN A 7 -5.18 -1.75 -38.81
N GLY A 8 -4.50 -1.23 -39.81
CA GLY A 8 -5.09 -0.67 -41.04
C GLY A 8 -5.49 0.79 -40.88
N GLU A 9 -5.88 1.38 -42.03
CA GLU A 9 -6.24 2.81 -42.10
C GLU A 9 -7.42 3.17 -41.19
N GLY A 10 -7.26 4.22 -40.41
CA GLY A 10 -8.30 4.71 -39.47
C GLY A 10 -8.36 3.97 -38.15
N SER A 11 -7.52 2.95 -37.89
CA SER A 11 -7.49 2.26 -36.59
C SER A 11 -7.00 3.17 -35.45
N GLU A 12 -6.10 4.10 -35.75
CA GLU A 12 -5.61 5.11 -34.78
C GLU A 12 -6.76 5.96 -34.22
N LYS A 13 -7.71 6.34 -35.08
CA LYS A 13 -8.91 7.09 -34.64
C LYS A 13 -9.86 6.27 -33.78
N GLN A 14 -10.02 4.99 -34.12
CA GLN A 14 -10.89 4.10 -33.34
C GLN A 14 -10.30 3.84 -31.95
N ILE A 15 -8.98 3.62 -31.86
CA ILE A 15 -8.27 3.43 -30.60
C ILE A 15 -8.39 4.68 -29.73
N SER A 16 -8.05 5.85 -30.27
CA SER A 16 -8.14 7.14 -29.59
C SER A 16 -9.57 7.41 -29.08
N ASN A 17 -10.57 7.29 -29.96
CA ASN A 17 -11.96 7.49 -29.58
C ASN A 17 -12.45 6.52 -28.51
N ALA A 18 -11.96 5.27 -28.50
CA ALA A 18 -12.33 4.31 -27.47
C ALA A 18 -11.75 4.71 -26.11
N ILE A 19 -10.48 5.14 -26.06
CA ILE A 19 -9.85 5.63 -24.82
C ILE A 19 -10.59 6.85 -24.30
N ASP A 20 -10.88 7.82 -25.17
CA ASP A 20 -11.59 9.04 -24.80
C ASP A 20 -13.02 8.76 -24.29
N LYS A 21 -13.72 7.80 -24.90
CA LYS A 21 -15.05 7.36 -24.44
C LYS A 21 -15.00 6.75 -23.04
N PHE A 22 -14.03 5.90 -22.74
CA PHE A 22 -13.88 5.34 -21.41
C PHE A 22 -13.66 6.42 -20.35
N ASN A 23 -12.93 7.46 -20.69
CA ASN A 23 -12.71 8.60 -19.79
C ASN A 23 -13.96 9.47 -19.57
N GLN A 24 -14.94 9.41 -20.49
CA GLN A 24 -16.22 10.11 -20.37
C GLN A 24 -17.26 9.34 -19.57
N PHE A 25 -17.06 8.05 -19.31
CA PHE A 25 -17.98 7.28 -18.49
C PHE A 25 -17.96 7.78 -17.04
N THR A 26 -19.15 7.81 -16.46
CA THR A 26 -19.40 8.16 -15.07
C THR A 26 -20.14 7.01 -14.39
N ASP A 27 -20.29 7.06 -13.08
CA ASP A 27 -21.03 6.05 -12.33
C ASP A 27 -22.54 6.03 -12.69
N GLU A 28 -23.03 7.07 -13.34
CA GLU A 28 -24.42 7.21 -13.81
C GLU A 28 -24.64 6.63 -15.21
N THR A 29 -23.58 6.30 -15.94
CA THR A 29 -23.70 5.72 -17.28
C THR A 29 -24.01 4.22 -17.19
N THR A 30 -24.64 3.68 -18.25
CA THR A 30 -24.97 2.24 -18.35
C THR A 30 -23.72 1.36 -18.21
N ILE A 31 -22.55 1.86 -18.66
CA ILE A 31 -21.25 1.24 -18.48
C ILE A 31 -20.49 2.09 -17.46
N LYS A 32 -20.12 1.49 -16.34
CA LYS A 32 -19.32 2.17 -15.32
C LYS A 32 -17.92 2.49 -15.83
N LYS A 33 -17.37 3.59 -15.37
CA LYS A 33 -15.98 3.95 -15.62
C LYS A 33 -15.06 2.83 -15.09
N PRO A 34 -14.17 2.27 -15.92
CA PRO A 34 -13.24 1.25 -15.46
C PRO A 34 -12.12 1.87 -14.60
N ASP A 35 -11.58 1.07 -13.68
CA ASP A 35 -10.45 1.47 -12.83
C ASP A 35 -9.11 1.40 -13.58
N LEU A 36 -9.06 0.67 -14.70
CA LEU A 36 -7.87 0.43 -15.48
C LEU A 36 -8.25 0.13 -16.94
N LEU A 37 -7.46 0.63 -17.87
CA LEU A 37 -7.53 0.29 -19.30
C LEU A 37 -6.32 -0.57 -19.69
N ILE A 38 -6.57 -1.61 -20.47
CA ILE A 38 -5.51 -2.37 -21.15
C ILE A 38 -5.69 -2.15 -22.64
N VAL A 39 -4.70 -1.52 -23.25
CA VAL A 39 -4.61 -1.39 -24.71
C VAL A 39 -3.74 -2.53 -25.21
N ALA A 40 -4.37 -3.49 -25.87
CA ALA A 40 -3.71 -4.75 -26.19
C ALA A 40 -3.82 -5.09 -27.69
N ARG A 41 -2.68 -5.51 -28.23
CA ARG A 41 -2.59 -6.10 -29.58
C ARG A 41 -1.50 -7.15 -29.57
N GLY A 42 -1.80 -8.33 -30.09
CA GLY A 42 -0.81 -9.39 -30.25
C GLY A 42 0.34 -8.96 -31.18
N GLY A 43 1.36 -9.80 -31.32
CA GLY A 43 2.47 -9.54 -32.21
C GLY A 43 2.05 -9.35 -33.67
N GLY A 44 2.92 -8.76 -34.45
CA GLY A 44 2.76 -8.48 -35.91
C GLY A 44 3.96 -7.74 -36.46
N SER A 45 3.89 -7.35 -37.73
CA SER A 45 4.92 -6.53 -38.32
C SER A 45 4.92 -5.11 -37.74
N LEU A 46 5.97 -4.38 -37.94
CA LEU A 46 6.07 -2.97 -37.53
C LEU A 46 4.94 -2.11 -38.11
N GLU A 47 4.58 -2.39 -39.36
CA GLU A 47 3.48 -1.74 -40.04
C GLU A 47 2.14 -1.99 -39.38
N ASP A 48 1.92 -3.19 -38.86
CA ASP A 48 0.71 -3.56 -38.12
C ASP A 48 0.60 -2.84 -36.78
N LEU A 49 1.73 -2.47 -36.18
CA LEU A 49 1.79 -1.75 -34.92
C LEU A 49 1.80 -0.24 -35.09
N TRP A 50 1.85 0.26 -36.33
CA TRP A 50 2.06 1.68 -36.61
C TRP A 50 1.00 2.59 -35.98
N SER A 51 -0.24 2.15 -35.93
CA SER A 51 -1.33 2.89 -35.31
C SER A 51 -1.08 3.31 -33.84
N PHE A 52 -0.23 2.57 -33.13
CA PHE A 52 0.15 2.87 -31.75
C PHE A 52 1.33 3.86 -31.66
N ASN A 53 1.90 4.25 -32.81
CA ASN A 53 2.89 5.32 -32.95
C ASN A 53 2.25 6.66 -33.38
N GLU A 54 0.95 6.65 -33.67
CA GLU A 54 0.24 7.86 -34.07
C GLU A 54 0.01 8.82 -32.91
N GLU A 55 0.29 10.11 -33.16
CA GLU A 55 0.20 11.17 -32.16
C GLU A 55 -1.18 11.23 -31.49
N ILE A 56 -2.25 10.97 -32.22
CA ILE A 56 -3.61 11.01 -31.73
C ILE A 56 -3.83 9.96 -30.60
N VAL A 57 -3.29 8.75 -30.79
CA VAL A 57 -3.39 7.67 -29.78
C VAL A 57 -2.55 8.00 -28.55
N VAL A 58 -1.30 8.43 -28.77
CA VAL A 58 -0.36 8.81 -27.72
C VAL A 58 -0.95 9.91 -26.84
N ARG A 59 -1.54 10.93 -27.46
CA ARG A 59 -2.19 12.04 -26.74
C ARG A 59 -3.44 11.61 -25.96
N SER A 60 -4.24 10.69 -26.49
CA SER A 60 -5.41 10.17 -25.77
C SER A 60 -5.00 9.37 -24.54
N VAL A 61 -3.94 8.56 -24.66
CA VAL A 61 -3.38 7.82 -23.50
C VAL A 61 -2.82 8.80 -22.47
N PHE A 62 -2.01 9.77 -22.91
CA PHE A 62 -1.41 10.76 -22.00
C PHE A 62 -2.46 11.58 -21.23
N LYS A 63 -3.58 11.91 -21.86
CA LYS A 63 -4.68 12.66 -21.24
C LYS A 63 -5.63 11.80 -20.39
N SER A 64 -5.48 10.48 -20.46
CA SER A 64 -6.37 9.56 -19.74
C SER A 64 -6.31 9.79 -18.24
N SER A 65 -7.48 9.95 -17.61
CA SER A 65 -7.61 9.96 -16.16
C SER A 65 -7.70 8.55 -15.56
N ILE A 66 -7.81 7.55 -16.44
CA ILE A 66 -7.82 6.13 -16.08
C ILE A 66 -6.43 5.59 -16.36
N PRO A 67 -5.79 4.89 -15.42
CA PRO A 67 -4.51 4.25 -15.66
C PRO A 67 -4.55 3.33 -16.88
N VAL A 68 -3.47 3.35 -17.68
CA VAL A 68 -3.39 2.59 -18.93
C VAL A 68 -2.19 1.64 -18.90
N ILE A 69 -2.44 0.37 -19.18
CA ILE A 69 -1.39 -0.60 -19.48
C ILE A 69 -1.31 -0.79 -21.00
N SER A 70 -0.13 -0.55 -21.56
CA SER A 70 0.18 -0.93 -22.95
C SER A 70 0.63 -2.38 -22.99
N ALA A 71 0.00 -3.15 -23.88
CA ALA A 71 0.35 -4.54 -24.18
C ALA A 71 0.33 -4.75 -25.69
N VAL A 72 1.15 -3.95 -26.38
CA VAL A 72 1.22 -3.88 -27.84
C VAL A 72 2.54 -4.51 -28.30
N GLY A 73 2.44 -5.47 -29.24
CA GLY A 73 3.59 -6.20 -29.76
C GLY A 73 4.15 -7.23 -28.77
N HIS A 74 5.42 -7.58 -28.99
CA HIS A 74 6.19 -8.48 -28.13
C HIS A 74 7.26 -7.71 -27.35
N GLU A 75 8.13 -8.41 -26.63
CA GLU A 75 9.14 -7.80 -25.76
C GLU A 75 10.10 -6.86 -26.52
N THR A 76 10.43 -7.18 -27.77
CA THR A 76 11.32 -6.41 -28.64
C THR A 76 10.64 -5.24 -29.35
N ASP A 77 9.32 -5.27 -29.46
CA ASP A 77 8.57 -4.29 -30.24
C ASP A 77 8.18 -3.12 -29.31
N THR A 78 8.80 -1.97 -29.49
CA THR A 78 8.47 -0.79 -28.68
C THR A 78 7.76 0.23 -29.57
N THR A 79 6.62 0.70 -29.08
CA THR A 79 5.80 1.72 -29.75
C THR A 79 5.69 2.98 -28.87
N LEU A 80 5.27 4.10 -29.46
CA LEU A 80 5.17 5.38 -28.73
C LEU A 80 4.16 5.33 -27.59
N ILE A 81 3.11 4.51 -27.70
CA ILE A 81 2.14 4.32 -26.61
C ILE A 81 2.80 3.76 -25.34
N ASP A 82 3.87 2.96 -25.47
CA ASP A 82 4.57 2.36 -24.34
C ASP A 82 5.25 3.40 -23.45
N PHE A 83 5.67 4.52 -24.02
CA PHE A 83 6.35 5.59 -23.28
C PHE A 83 5.39 6.51 -22.53
N VAL A 84 4.12 6.53 -22.89
CA VAL A 84 3.10 7.38 -22.26
C VAL A 84 2.13 6.62 -21.37
N SER A 85 2.13 5.30 -21.47
CA SER A 85 1.34 4.42 -20.61
C SER A 85 1.92 4.33 -19.19
N ASP A 86 1.07 4.14 -18.21
CA ASP A 86 1.50 3.96 -16.80
C ASP A 86 2.32 2.69 -16.61
N LEU A 87 2.04 1.66 -17.41
CA LEU A 87 2.76 0.40 -17.36
C LEU A 87 2.84 -0.23 -18.75
N ARG A 88 3.99 -0.81 -19.07
CA ARG A 88 4.17 -1.68 -20.23
C ARG A 88 4.15 -3.14 -19.84
N ALA A 89 3.46 -3.95 -20.62
CA ALA A 89 3.47 -5.41 -20.54
C ALA A 89 3.86 -6.02 -21.88
N PRO A 90 4.69 -7.07 -21.90
CA PRO A 90 5.19 -7.66 -23.16
C PRO A 90 4.12 -8.45 -23.90
N THR A 91 3.01 -8.79 -23.25
CA THR A 91 1.89 -9.53 -23.85
C THR A 91 0.58 -9.13 -23.20
N PRO A 92 -0.56 -9.32 -23.88
CA PRO A 92 -1.88 -9.10 -23.27
C PRO A 92 -2.13 -9.95 -22.01
N SER A 93 -1.61 -11.18 -21.96
CA SER A 93 -1.71 -12.05 -20.77
C SER A 93 -0.92 -11.47 -19.59
N ALA A 94 0.32 -11.02 -19.84
CA ALA A 94 1.13 -10.37 -18.82
C ALA A 94 0.50 -9.06 -18.32
N ALA A 95 -0.20 -8.31 -19.19
CA ALA A 95 -0.96 -7.14 -18.79
C ALA A 95 -2.12 -7.51 -17.85
N ALA A 96 -2.85 -8.58 -18.15
CA ALA A 96 -3.94 -9.06 -17.31
C ALA A 96 -3.43 -9.52 -15.94
N GLU A 97 -2.30 -10.22 -15.88
CA GLU A 97 -1.67 -10.63 -14.63
C GLU A 97 -1.23 -9.43 -13.76
N LYS A 98 -0.67 -8.41 -14.42
CA LYS A 98 -0.25 -7.18 -13.72
C LYS A 98 -1.43 -6.30 -13.29
N ALA A 99 -2.55 -6.36 -14.02
CA ALA A 99 -3.74 -5.58 -13.75
C ALA A 99 -4.47 -6.02 -12.46
N VAL A 100 -4.37 -7.30 -12.10
CA VAL A 100 -5.09 -7.87 -10.95
C VAL A 100 -4.09 -8.53 -10.00
N PRO A 101 -3.95 -8.03 -8.78
CA PRO A 101 -3.06 -8.67 -7.81
C PRO A 101 -3.54 -10.08 -7.47
N VAL A 102 -2.61 -10.98 -7.27
CA VAL A 102 -2.93 -12.38 -6.89
C VAL A 102 -3.52 -12.40 -5.49
N ARG A 103 -4.78 -12.81 -5.39
CA ARG A 103 -5.54 -12.82 -4.12
C ARG A 103 -4.80 -13.54 -2.99
N ASN A 104 -4.16 -14.66 -3.30
CA ASN A 104 -3.43 -15.46 -2.30
C ASN A 104 -2.21 -14.70 -1.74
N GLU A 105 -1.52 -13.92 -2.56
CA GLU A 105 -0.39 -13.07 -2.11
C GLU A 105 -0.87 -11.97 -1.18
N LEU A 106 -2.01 -11.35 -1.48
CA LEU A 106 -2.62 -10.33 -0.61
C LEU A 106 -3.03 -10.91 0.74
N ILE A 107 -3.64 -12.11 0.74
CA ILE A 107 -4.02 -12.80 1.98
C ILE A 107 -2.78 -13.13 2.79
N ALA A 108 -1.75 -13.73 2.18
CA ALA A 108 -0.49 -14.04 2.86
C ALA A 108 0.17 -12.77 3.45
N ARG A 109 0.10 -11.66 2.73
CA ARG A 109 0.62 -10.38 3.21
C ARG A 109 -0.16 -9.84 4.41
N ILE A 110 -1.48 -9.96 4.39
CA ILE A 110 -2.34 -9.59 5.53
C ILE A 110 -2.01 -10.45 6.74
N ASP A 111 -1.85 -11.76 6.57
CA ASP A 111 -1.52 -12.69 7.65
C ASP A 111 -0.14 -12.39 8.25
N GLU A 112 0.86 -12.10 7.41
CA GLU A 112 2.19 -11.66 7.86
C GLU A 112 2.11 -10.38 8.70
N LEU A 113 1.38 -9.38 8.21
CA LEU A 113 1.21 -8.10 8.91
C LEU A 113 0.48 -8.29 10.25
N ASN A 114 -0.56 -9.12 10.29
CA ASN A 114 -1.26 -9.48 11.51
C ASN A 114 -0.35 -10.17 12.53
N PHE A 115 0.47 -11.10 12.09
CA PHE A 115 1.44 -11.80 12.95
C PHE A 115 2.45 -10.80 13.54
N ARG A 116 3.04 -9.95 12.71
CA ARG A 116 3.99 -8.92 13.14
C ARG A 116 3.35 -7.93 14.11
N PHE A 117 2.13 -7.49 13.84
CA PHE A 117 1.37 -6.61 14.74
C PHE A 117 1.16 -7.26 16.10
N LYS A 118 0.63 -8.49 16.14
CA LYS A 118 0.39 -9.22 17.40
C LYS A 118 1.67 -9.41 18.21
N THR A 119 2.76 -9.78 17.55
CA THR A 119 4.06 -9.98 18.19
C THR A 119 4.58 -8.65 18.77
N SER A 120 4.56 -7.59 17.99
CA SER A 120 5.01 -6.26 18.43
C SER A 120 4.17 -5.72 19.57
N PHE A 121 2.84 -5.89 19.51
CA PHE A 121 1.92 -5.49 20.55
C PHE A 121 2.17 -6.24 21.87
N ASN A 122 2.30 -7.57 21.80
CA ASN A 122 2.58 -8.40 22.98
C ASN A 122 3.94 -8.05 23.61
N ASN A 123 4.96 -7.83 22.82
CA ASN A 123 6.27 -7.41 23.30
C ASN A 123 6.18 -6.05 24.01
N LYS A 124 5.45 -5.09 23.45
CA LYS A 124 5.24 -3.78 24.08
C LYS A 124 4.49 -3.89 25.39
N LEU A 125 3.47 -4.75 25.41
CA LEU A 125 2.67 -5.00 26.64
C LEU A 125 3.53 -5.63 27.74
N ASN A 126 4.31 -6.66 27.40
CA ASN A 126 5.20 -7.33 28.35
C ASN A 126 6.28 -6.38 28.88
N ASN A 127 6.94 -5.60 28.01
CA ASN A 127 7.91 -4.61 28.43
C ASN A 127 7.33 -3.57 29.40
N ASN A 128 6.10 -3.10 29.14
CA ASN A 128 5.43 -2.17 30.03
C ASN A 128 5.06 -2.83 31.38
N LYS A 129 4.62 -4.10 31.36
CA LYS A 129 4.35 -4.87 32.57
C LYS A 129 5.61 -5.08 33.42
N ASP A 130 6.71 -5.44 32.79
CA ASP A 130 7.99 -5.63 33.46
C ASP A 130 8.51 -4.31 34.05
N ARG A 131 8.37 -3.21 33.31
CA ARG A 131 8.70 -1.87 33.81
C ARG A 131 7.84 -1.50 35.02
N LEU A 132 6.52 -1.77 34.98
CA LEU A 132 5.63 -1.53 36.09
C LEU A 132 6.04 -2.36 37.31
N ASN A 133 6.30 -3.65 37.14
CA ASN A 133 6.76 -4.54 38.20
C ASN A 133 8.09 -4.07 38.82
N SER A 134 8.99 -3.58 38.02
CA SER A 134 10.27 -3.02 38.48
C SER A 134 10.06 -1.76 39.32
N LEU A 135 9.17 -0.87 38.89
CA LEU A 135 8.81 0.34 39.65
C LEU A 135 8.11 0.00 41.00
N ILE A 136 7.22 -0.99 41.00
CA ILE A 136 6.57 -1.47 42.23
C ILE A 136 7.62 -2.01 43.22
N LYS A 137 8.61 -2.79 42.73
CA LYS A 137 9.70 -3.30 43.56
C LYS A 137 10.57 -2.17 44.13
N LEU A 138 10.84 -1.12 43.34
CA LEU A 138 11.62 0.05 43.82
C LEU A 138 10.87 0.89 44.85
N LEU A 139 9.56 1.00 44.74
CA LEU A 139 8.74 1.71 45.72
C LEU A 139 8.72 1.00 47.10
N GLY A 140 9.05 -0.30 47.12
CA GLY A 140 8.96 -1.10 48.36
C GLY A 140 7.55 -1.24 48.88
N LYS A 141 7.42 -1.83 50.07
CA LYS A 141 6.12 -1.85 50.79
C LYS A 141 5.96 -0.49 51.44
N PRO A 142 4.86 0.24 51.21
CA PRO A 142 4.59 1.52 51.88
C PRO A 142 4.73 1.43 53.39
N ASP A 143 4.29 0.32 53.98
CA ASP A 143 4.36 0.06 55.40
C ASP A 143 5.81 0.08 55.95
N GLN A 144 6.77 -0.51 55.22
CA GLN A 144 8.19 -0.49 55.59
C GLN A 144 8.81 0.91 55.58
N ILE A 145 8.35 1.78 54.67
CA ILE A 145 8.80 3.17 54.63
C ILE A 145 8.30 3.94 55.84
N PHE A 146 7.06 3.69 56.26
CA PHE A 146 6.48 4.31 57.44
C PHE A 146 7.08 3.72 58.74
N GLU A 147 7.23 2.40 58.81
CA GLU A 147 7.88 1.74 59.97
C GLU A 147 9.27 2.28 60.26
N ASN A 148 10.13 2.39 59.23
CA ASN A 148 11.45 2.95 59.37
C ASN A 148 11.46 4.42 59.83
N LYS A 149 10.46 5.20 59.42
CA LYS A 149 10.32 6.61 59.85
C LYS A 149 9.81 6.68 61.30
N THR A 150 8.86 5.81 61.65
CA THR A 150 8.34 5.74 63.02
C THR A 150 9.41 5.30 64.03
N GLN A 151 10.16 4.25 63.68
CA GLN A 151 11.28 3.79 64.54
C GLN A 151 12.34 4.89 64.73
N LYS A 152 12.64 5.63 63.69
CA LYS A 152 13.60 6.75 63.83
C LYS A 152 13.07 7.88 64.71
N LEU A 153 11.77 8.14 64.63
CA LEU A 153 11.12 9.10 65.52
C LEU A 153 11.13 8.65 66.99
N ASP A 154 10.79 7.36 67.24
CA ASP A 154 10.80 6.77 68.55
C ASP A 154 12.20 6.78 69.19
N PHE A 155 13.22 6.54 68.40
CA PHE A 155 14.63 6.63 68.80
C PHE A 155 14.97 8.05 69.29
N ILE A 156 14.66 9.04 68.44
CA ILE A 156 14.92 10.46 68.75
C ILE A 156 14.15 10.88 70.03
N TYR A 157 12.91 10.42 70.15
CA TYR A 157 12.10 10.71 71.32
C TYR A 157 12.69 10.14 72.61
N LYS A 158 13.18 8.90 72.57
CA LYS A 158 13.88 8.28 73.71
C LYS A 158 15.17 8.99 74.08
N ASP A 159 15.96 9.39 73.10
CA ASP A 159 17.20 10.14 73.36
C ASP A 159 16.86 11.50 73.98
N PHE A 160 15.80 12.15 73.56
CA PHE A 160 15.37 13.40 74.14
C PHE A 160 14.89 13.22 75.61
N GLU A 161 14.10 12.19 75.88
CA GLU A 161 13.68 11.88 77.30
C GLU A 161 14.87 11.59 78.20
N ASN A 162 15.90 10.94 77.69
CA ASN A 162 17.11 10.63 78.49
C ASN A 162 17.90 11.87 78.86
N LEU A 163 17.92 12.88 77.97
CA LEU A 163 18.63 14.16 78.21
C LEU A 163 17.99 15.02 79.31
N PHE A 164 16.72 14.74 79.69
CA PHE A 164 16.04 15.48 80.72
C PHE A 164 15.81 14.66 82.04
N LYS A 165 16.42 13.47 82.18
CA LYS A 165 16.37 12.63 83.36
C LYS A 165 17.59 12.76 84.29
N ASP A 166 18.58 13.55 83.91
CA ASP A 166 19.71 14.02 84.65
C ASP A 166 19.43 15.41 85.20
#